data_923ce0e93849c8b24e5b10fc3f22a24b
#
_entry.id   923ce0e93849c8b24e5b10fc3f22a24b
#
_cell.length_a   1.000
_cell.length_b   1.000
_cell.length_c   1.000
_cell.angle_alpha   90.00
_cell.angle_beta   90.00
_cell.angle_gamma   90.00
#
_symmetry.space_group_name_H-M   'P 1'
#
loop_
_entity.id
_entity.type
_entity.pdbx_description
1 polymer ?
#
loop_
_entity_poly.entity_id
_entity_poly.type
_entity_poly.pdbx_seq_one_letter_code
_entity_poly.pdbx_strand_id
1 'polypeptide(L)'
;RALGSFGRMALPFYILYAGTQMELTGTVLGLLTTVWMITSSTSNLFWGLLADRRGYRVVMIATLTIWTLSHVQLLFVESLSGVIAFFIVMGIPSGGFNQSGQNMVLEFGDTEDIPIRLAASGSVVNFVGAIGPLLGGLIVWAFSYPALFIVTIALQLVGLLILVRWVPEPRRRHMDTGRTRNRFT
;
A
#
# COMPACT_ATOMS: atom_id res chain seq x y z
N ARG A 1 -6.44 -4.86 4.82
CA ARG A 1 -5.02 -4.93 4.45
C ARG A 1 -4.80 -5.84 3.22
N ALA A 2 -5.36 -7.05 3.20
CA ALA A 2 -5.20 -7.99 2.08
C ALA A 2 -5.56 -7.36 0.72
N LEU A 3 -6.75 -6.77 0.59
CA LEU A 3 -7.20 -6.13 -0.65
C LEU A 3 -6.28 -4.98 -1.07
N GLY A 4 -5.81 -4.15 -0.13
CA GLY A 4 -4.82 -3.11 -0.43
C GLY A 4 -3.47 -3.68 -0.91
N SER A 5 -3.09 -4.86 -0.41
CA SER A 5 -1.85 -5.54 -0.82
C SER A 5 -1.88 -6.08 -2.26
N PHE A 6 -3.06 -6.22 -2.89
CA PHE A 6 -3.13 -6.56 -4.31
C PHE A 6 -2.49 -5.51 -5.23
N GLY A 7 -2.26 -4.27 -4.76
CA GLY A 7 -1.39 -3.33 -5.46
C GLY A 7 0.01 -3.87 -5.74
N ARG A 8 0.51 -4.80 -4.92
CA ARG A 8 1.79 -5.49 -5.16
C ARG A 8 1.77 -6.47 -6.32
N MET A 9 0.59 -6.92 -6.77
CA MET A 9 0.44 -7.76 -7.95
C MET A 9 1.05 -7.10 -9.20
N ALA A 10 0.92 -5.78 -9.29
CA ALA A 10 1.41 -5.01 -10.42
C ALA A 10 2.91 -4.63 -10.34
N LEU A 11 3.58 -4.82 -9.18
CA LEU A 11 4.97 -4.37 -8.96
C LEU A 11 5.96 -4.83 -10.05
N PRO A 12 6.04 -6.12 -10.43
CA PRO A 12 6.97 -6.56 -11.47
C PRO A 12 6.64 -5.96 -12.84
N PHE A 13 5.37 -5.63 -13.05
CA PHE A 13 4.86 -5.20 -14.35
C PHE A 13 5.07 -3.70 -14.61
N TYR A 14 5.40 -2.88 -13.59
CA TYR A 14 5.70 -1.46 -13.82
C TYR A 14 6.95 -1.27 -14.69
N ILE A 15 7.99 -2.02 -14.39
CA ILE A 15 9.25 -1.99 -15.16
C ILE A 15 9.03 -2.61 -16.54
N LEU A 16 8.30 -3.73 -16.62
CA LEU A 16 7.99 -4.36 -17.90
C LEU A 16 7.15 -3.43 -18.79
N TYR A 17 6.14 -2.78 -18.22
CA TYR A 17 5.34 -1.77 -18.94
C TYR A 17 6.18 -0.59 -19.40
N ALA A 18 7.05 -0.06 -18.53
CA ALA A 18 7.97 1.01 -18.91
C ALA A 18 8.86 0.59 -20.10
N GLY A 19 9.31 -0.67 -20.13
CA GLY A 19 10.07 -1.25 -21.23
C GLY A 19 9.31 -1.40 -22.55
N THR A 20 7.97 -1.37 -22.54
CA THR A 20 7.19 -1.29 -23.79
C THR A 20 7.11 0.12 -24.36
N GLN A 21 7.38 1.13 -23.55
CA GLN A 21 7.28 2.54 -23.93
C GLN A 21 8.65 3.16 -24.26
N MET A 22 9.72 2.58 -23.75
CA MET A 22 11.06 3.12 -23.88
C MET A 22 12.14 2.04 -23.73
N GLU A 23 13.34 2.35 -24.21
CA GLU A 23 14.50 1.48 -24.04
C GLU A 23 14.98 1.52 -22.57
N LEU A 24 14.91 0.37 -21.88
CA LEU A 24 15.35 0.25 -20.50
C LEU A 24 16.82 -0.15 -20.44
N THR A 25 17.69 0.81 -20.20
CA THR A 25 19.09 0.56 -19.89
C THR A 25 19.27 0.26 -18.38
N GLY A 26 20.38 -0.38 -18.00
CA GLY A 26 20.71 -0.57 -16.59
C GLY A 26 20.74 0.72 -15.77
N THR A 27 21.17 1.84 -16.41
CA THR A 27 21.18 3.17 -15.78
C THR A 27 19.76 3.66 -15.48
N VAL A 28 18.82 3.48 -16.40
CA VAL A 28 17.41 3.87 -16.21
C VAL A 28 16.80 3.03 -15.08
N LEU A 29 17.03 1.71 -15.07
CA LEU A 29 16.55 0.84 -13.99
C LEU A 29 17.11 1.25 -12.62
N GLY A 30 18.41 1.55 -12.56
CA GLY A 30 19.06 2.05 -11.35
C GLY A 30 18.44 3.38 -10.88
N LEU A 31 18.20 4.32 -11.80
CA LEU A 31 17.55 5.60 -11.50
C LEU A 31 16.15 5.40 -10.92
N LEU A 32 15.30 4.62 -11.59
CA LEU A 32 13.91 4.38 -11.14
C LEU A 32 13.87 3.73 -9.75
N THR A 33 14.72 2.73 -9.52
CA THR A 33 14.84 2.07 -8.22
C THR A 33 15.32 3.03 -7.12
N THR A 34 16.33 3.85 -7.43
CA THR A 34 16.89 4.83 -6.49
C THR A 34 15.85 5.88 -6.12
N VAL A 35 15.14 6.43 -7.11
CA VAL A 35 14.07 7.41 -6.90
C VAL A 35 12.98 6.83 -6.01
N TRP A 36 12.53 5.61 -6.29
CA TRP A 36 11.53 4.92 -5.46
C TRP A 36 12.03 4.71 -4.02
N MET A 37 13.27 4.26 -3.83
CA MET A 37 13.85 4.03 -2.50
C MET A 37 13.98 5.31 -1.69
N ILE A 38 14.51 6.39 -2.30
CA ILE A 38 14.65 7.70 -1.65
C ILE A 38 13.27 8.22 -1.24
N THR A 39 12.29 8.21 -2.15
CA THR A 39 10.95 8.71 -1.88
C THR A 39 10.26 7.90 -0.80
N SER A 40 10.36 6.57 -0.84
CA SER A 40 9.79 5.68 0.18
C SER A 40 10.42 5.91 1.54
N SER A 41 11.75 6.04 1.62
CA SER A 41 12.46 6.26 2.88
C SER A 41 12.15 7.62 3.49
N THR A 42 12.16 8.67 2.68
CA THR A 42 11.87 10.04 3.15
C THR A 42 10.41 10.17 3.60
N SER A 43 9.47 9.56 2.88
CA SER A 43 8.05 9.60 3.23
C SER A 43 7.71 8.87 4.54
N ASN A 44 8.53 7.91 4.99
CA ASN A 44 8.31 7.20 6.24
C ASN A 44 8.27 8.13 7.45
N LEU A 45 9.14 9.16 7.48
CA LEU A 45 9.14 10.15 8.56
C LEU A 45 7.82 10.93 8.59
N PHE A 46 7.33 11.36 7.43
CA PHE A 46 6.05 12.06 7.31
C PHE A 46 4.87 11.18 7.78
N TRP A 47 4.86 9.90 7.37
CA TRP A 47 3.81 8.96 7.78
C TRP A 47 3.84 8.66 9.27
N GLY A 48 5.02 8.56 9.89
CA GLY A 48 5.17 8.43 11.33
C GLY A 48 4.54 9.61 12.07
N LEU A 49 4.91 10.85 11.70
CA LEU A 49 4.36 12.06 12.31
C LEU A 49 2.83 12.19 12.12
N LEU A 50 2.33 11.80 10.96
CA LEU A 50 0.88 11.80 10.69
C LEU A 50 0.15 10.74 11.53
N ALA A 51 0.74 9.55 11.66
CA ALA A 51 0.20 8.47 12.50
C ALA A 51 0.12 8.87 13.96
N ASP A 52 1.15 9.53 14.48
CA ASP A 52 1.19 10.03 15.86
C ASP A 52 0.09 11.05 16.14
N ARG A 53 -0.19 11.92 15.16
CA ARG A 53 -1.19 12.98 15.31
C ARG A 53 -2.62 12.53 15.03
N ARG A 54 -2.84 11.69 14.01
CA ARG A 54 -4.18 11.35 13.48
C ARG A 54 -4.53 9.86 13.52
N GLY A 55 -3.61 9.02 13.94
CA GLY A 55 -3.80 7.56 14.01
C GLY A 55 -3.46 6.84 12.70
N TYR A 56 -3.26 5.52 12.81
CA TYR A 56 -2.81 4.68 11.70
C TYR A 56 -3.88 4.46 10.62
N ARG A 57 -5.17 4.53 10.97
CA ARG A 57 -6.26 4.41 10.00
C ARG A 57 -6.21 5.54 8.96
N VAL A 58 -5.96 6.77 9.39
CA VAL A 58 -5.85 7.93 8.48
C VAL A 58 -4.68 7.76 7.54
N VAL A 59 -3.53 7.30 8.06
CA VAL A 59 -2.34 7.01 7.24
C VAL A 59 -2.64 5.93 6.21
N MET A 60 -3.32 4.85 6.60
CA MET A 60 -3.67 3.76 5.69
C MET A 60 -4.63 4.20 4.58
N ILE A 61 -5.62 5.05 4.90
CA ILE A 61 -6.53 5.64 3.90
C ILE A 61 -5.74 6.52 2.92
N ALA A 62 -4.90 7.43 3.45
CA ALA A 62 -4.12 8.34 2.62
C ALA A 62 -3.15 7.60 1.70
N THR A 63 -2.40 6.63 2.24
CA THR A 63 -1.44 5.85 1.47
C THR A 63 -2.13 5.01 0.40
N LEU A 64 -3.25 4.35 0.72
CA LEU A 64 -3.99 3.56 -0.26
C LEU A 64 -4.59 4.44 -1.37
N THR A 65 -5.06 5.64 -1.02
CA THR A 65 -5.54 6.64 -2.00
C THR A 65 -4.43 7.08 -2.95
N ILE A 66 -3.26 7.47 -2.42
CA ILE A 66 -2.12 7.89 -3.25
C ILE A 66 -1.67 6.73 -4.14
N TRP A 67 -1.64 5.50 -3.60
CA TRP A 67 -1.26 4.33 -4.39
C TRP A 67 -2.24 4.06 -5.53
N THR A 68 -3.53 4.18 -5.28
CA THR A 68 -4.56 4.06 -6.33
C THR A 68 -4.40 5.14 -7.40
N LEU A 69 -4.15 6.39 -7.00
CA LEU A 69 -3.91 7.50 -7.93
C LEU A 69 -2.64 7.29 -8.76
N SER A 70 -1.58 6.70 -8.20
CA SER A 70 -0.38 6.37 -8.98
C SER A 70 -0.66 5.35 -10.08
N HIS A 71 -1.54 4.37 -9.85
CA HIS A 71 -1.94 3.44 -10.90
C HIS A 71 -2.77 4.12 -12.00
N VAL A 72 -3.63 5.08 -11.62
CA VAL A 72 -4.37 5.88 -12.62
C VAL A 72 -3.39 6.71 -13.45
N GLN A 73 -2.39 7.35 -12.82
CA GLN A 73 -1.34 8.08 -13.52
C GLN A 73 -0.61 7.18 -14.54
N LEU A 74 -0.31 5.93 -14.16
CA LEU A 74 0.43 5.00 -15.01
C LEU A 74 -0.29 4.68 -16.33
N LEU A 75 -1.62 4.74 -16.37
CA LEU A 75 -2.41 4.53 -17.59
C LEU A 75 -2.17 5.61 -18.67
N PHE A 76 -1.64 6.78 -18.28
CA PHE A 76 -1.41 7.93 -19.16
C PHE A 76 0.09 8.23 -19.38
N VAL A 77 0.96 7.34 -18.92
CA VAL A 77 2.42 7.54 -19.04
C VAL A 77 2.92 7.04 -20.38
N GLU A 78 3.55 7.95 -21.15
CA GLU A 78 4.13 7.66 -22.47
C GLU A 78 5.60 8.16 -22.58
N SER A 79 6.17 8.66 -21.47
CA SER A 79 7.51 9.25 -21.49
C SER A 79 8.34 8.84 -20.27
N LEU A 80 9.68 8.92 -20.39
CA LEU A 80 10.60 8.65 -19.27
C LEU A 80 10.32 9.54 -18.07
N SER A 81 10.05 10.83 -18.29
CA SER A 81 9.69 11.75 -17.20
C SER A 81 8.39 11.35 -16.50
N GLY A 82 7.41 10.85 -17.25
CA GLY A 82 6.17 10.29 -16.69
C GLY A 82 6.42 9.03 -15.86
N VAL A 83 7.30 8.13 -16.29
CA VAL A 83 7.70 6.94 -15.53
C VAL A 83 8.43 7.35 -14.25
N ILE A 84 9.38 8.28 -14.32
CA ILE A 84 10.07 8.79 -13.13
C ILE A 84 9.07 9.40 -12.14
N ALA A 85 8.14 10.24 -12.63
CA ALA A 85 7.09 10.82 -11.80
C ALA A 85 6.20 9.74 -11.14
N PHE A 86 5.86 8.68 -11.88
CA PHE A 86 5.12 7.54 -11.33
C PHE A 86 5.91 6.86 -10.19
N PHE A 87 7.22 6.60 -10.35
CA PHE A 87 8.02 5.97 -9.31
C PHE A 87 8.18 6.85 -8.07
N ILE A 88 8.22 8.19 -8.24
CA ILE A 88 8.17 9.15 -7.13
C ILE A 88 6.84 9.00 -6.37
N VAL A 89 5.71 9.13 -7.09
CA VAL A 89 4.37 9.09 -6.47
C VAL A 89 4.10 7.75 -5.82
N MET A 90 4.51 6.64 -6.45
CA MET A 90 4.35 5.29 -5.93
C MET A 90 5.25 5.00 -4.71
N GLY A 91 6.41 5.65 -4.61
CA GLY A 91 7.32 5.55 -3.47
C GLY A 91 6.69 6.10 -2.19
N ILE A 92 5.93 7.20 -2.30
CA ILE A 92 5.33 7.89 -1.14
C ILE A 92 4.48 6.94 -0.26
N PRO A 93 3.50 6.19 -0.78
CA PRO A 93 2.62 5.36 0.05
C PRO A 93 3.28 4.07 0.55
N SER A 94 4.36 3.61 -0.05
CA SER A 94 4.94 2.29 0.19
C SER A 94 5.30 2.04 1.66
N GLY A 95 5.99 2.98 2.29
CA GLY A 95 6.40 2.89 3.68
C GLY A 95 5.21 3.02 4.64
N GLY A 96 4.40 4.05 4.44
CA GLY A 96 3.25 4.34 5.30
C GLY A 96 2.20 3.23 5.29
N PHE A 97 1.94 2.59 4.14
CA PHE A 97 1.01 1.45 4.06
C PHE A 97 1.51 0.25 4.86
N ASN A 98 2.81 -0.06 4.77
CA ASN A 98 3.40 -1.17 5.52
C ASN A 98 3.39 -0.89 7.02
N GLN A 99 3.87 0.29 7.42
CA GLN A 99 3.95 0.71 8.82
C GLN A 99 2.56 0.78 9.48
N SER A 100 1.60 1.46 8.86
CA SER A 100 0.24 1.55 9.41
C SER A 100 -0.46 0.20 9.43
N GLY A 101 -0.25 -0.66 8.44
CA GLY A 101 -0.82 -2.00 8.42
C GLY A 101 -0.31 -2.91 9.52
N GLN A 102 0.96 -2.79 9.93
CA GLN A 102 1.52 -3.53 11.07
C GLN A 102 1.04 -2.95 12.40
N ASN A 103 1.15 -1.64 12.57
CA ASN A 103 0.80 -0.97 13.82
C ASN A 103 -0.69 -1.05 14.13
N MET A 104 -1.58 -1.00 13.12
CA MET A 104 -3.00 -1.25 13.36
C MET A 104 -3.26 -2.64 13.94
N VAL A 105 -2.53 -3.68 13.50
CA VAL A 105 -2.67 -5.02 14.08
C VAL A 105 -2.24 -5.05 15.53
N LEU A 106 -1.22 -4.28 15.92
CA LEU A 106 -0.76 -4.16 17.31
C LEU A 106 -1.77 -3.45 18.21
N GLU A 107 -2.49 -2.46 17.67
CA GLU A 107 -3.48 -1.67 18.44
C GLU A 107 -4.84 -2.38 18.58
N PHE A 108 -5.12 -3.45 17.83
CA PHE A 108 -6.36 -4.20 17.95
C PHE A 108 -6.23 -5.37 18.95
N GLY A 109 -7.08 -5.41 19.98
CA GLY A 109 -7.27 -6.53 20.91
C GLY A 109 -6.19 -6.67 22.00
N ASP A 110 -6.20 -7.80 22.73
CA ASP A 110 -5.35 -8.02 23.88
C ASP A 110 -3.89 -8.32 23.53
N THR A 111 -2.99 -8.02 24.48
CA THR A 111 -1.53 -8.13 24.28
C THR A 111 -1.07 -9.57 24.06
N GLU A 112 -1.77 -10.55 24.66
CA GLU A 112 -1.44 -11.97 24.57
C GLU A 112 -1.59 -12.53 23.15
N ASP A 113 -2.52 -11.99 22.34
CA ASP A 113 -2.79 -12.45 20.97
C ASP A 113 -1.98 -11.72 19.89
N ILE A 114 -1.15 -10.75 20.25
CA ILE A 114 -0.35 -9.95 19.28
C ILE A 114 0.46 -10.85 18.35
N PRO A 115 1.21 -11.87 18.81
CA PRO A 115 2.04 -12.70 17.93
C PRO A 115 1.20 -13.45 16.88
N ILE A 116 0.08 -14.02 17.28
CA ILE A 116 -0.82 -14.77 16.37
C ILE A 116 -1.42 -13.83 15.32
N ARG A 117 -1.85 -12.63 15.72
CA ARG A 117 -2.43 -11.64 14.80
C ARG A 117 -1.42 -11.07 13.80
N LEU A 118 -0.20 -10.82 14.26
CA LEU A 118 0.90 -10.40 13.36
C LEU A 118 1.24 -11.52 12.39
N ALA A 119 1.36 -12.76 12.86
CA ALA A 119 1.61 -13.91 12.01
C ALA A 119 0.50 -14.09 10.96
N ALA A 120 -0.77 -14.09 11.38
CA ALA A 120 -1.91 -14.22 10.48
C ALA A 120 -1.96 -13.08 9.45
N SER A 121 -1.80 -11.81 9.89
CA SER A 121 -1.76 -10.66 8.99
C SER A 121 -0.59 -10.74 8.02
N GLY A 122 0.59 -11.13 8.49
CA GLY A 122 1.79 -11.32 7.68
C GLY A 122 1.62 -12.44 6.64
N SER A 123 1.09 -13.59 7.07
CA SER A 123 0.82 -14.73 6.19
C SER A 123 -0.11 -14.37 5.05
N VAL A 124 -1.21 -13.66 5.32
CA VAL A 124 -2.15 -13.20 4.28
C VAL A 124 -1.46 -12.24 3.30
N VAL A 125 -0.69 -11.28 3.80
CA VAL A 125 0.03 -10.31 2.93
C VAL A 125 1.09 -11.02 2.07
N ASN A 126 1.82 -11.98 2.64
CA ASN A 126 2.83 -12.74 1.94
C ASN A 126 2.20 -13.69 0.90
N PHE A 127 1.08 -14.31 1.23
CA PHE A 127 0.31 -15.14 0.29
C PHE A 127 -0.17 -14.33 -0.92
N VAL A 128 -0.76 -13.16 -0.68
CA VAL A 128 -1.13 -12.23 -1.77
C VAL A 128 0.09 -11.78 -2.55
N GLY A 129 1.21 -11.51 -1.87
CA GLY A 129 2.48 -11.15 -2.51
C GLY A 129 3.08 -12.25 -3.39
N ALA A 130 2.88 -13.52 -3.03
CA ALA A 130 3.36 -14.67 -3.79
C ALA A 130 2.46 -14.99 -5.01
N ILE A 131 1.13 -14.99 -4.82
CA ILE A 131 0.17 -15.32 -5.88
C ILE A 131 -0.11 -14.10 -6.78
N GLY A 132 -0.03 -12.90 -6.23
CA GLY A 132 -0.33 -11.67 -6.95
C GLY A 132 0.37 -11.55 -8.30
N PRO A 133 1.71 -11.68 -8.38
CA PRO A 133 2.44 -11.62 -9.64
C PRO A 133 2.02 -12.69 -10.66
N LEU A 134 1.66 -13.89 -10.21
CA LEU A 134 1.16 -14.95 -11.09
C LEU A 134 -0.19 -14.56 -11.72
N LEU A 135 -1.12 -14.07 -10.91
CA LEU A 135 -2.41 -13.55 -11.39
C LEU A 135 -2.21 -12.35 -12.31
N GLY A 136 -1.29 -11.46 -11.95
CA GLY A 136 -0.92 -10.31 -12.77
C GLY A 136 -0.39 -10.73 -14.13
N GLY A 137 0.49 -11.74 -14.17
CA GLY A 137 1.02 -12.30 -15.40
C GLY A 137 -0.06 -12.92 -16.29
N LEU A 138 -1.01 -13.64 -15.70
CA LEU A 138 -2.17 -14.20 -16.43
C LEU A 138 -3.04 -13.10 -17.06
N ILE A 139 -3.29 -12.01 -16.31
CA ILE A 139 -4.05 -10.87 -16.83
C ILE A 139 -3.32 -10.19 -17.98
N VAL A 140 -2.01 -9.96 -17.84
CA VAL A 140 -1.21 -9.33 -18.91
C VAL A 140 -1.15 -10.22 -20.14
N TRP A 141 -0.98 -11.55 -19.95
CA TRP A 141 -0.95 -12.52 -21.05
C TRP A 141 -2.30 -12.63 -21.78
N ALA A 142 -3.41 -12.66 -21.04
CA ALA A 142 -4.74 -12.82 -21.61
C ALA A 142 -5.31 -11.52 -22.20
N PHE A 143 -4.90 -10.36 -21.70
CA PHE A 143 -5.45 -9.06 -22.06
C PHE A 143 -4.35 -8.04 -22.37
N SER A 144 -3.87 -7.30 -21.35
CA SER A 144 -2.87 -6.23 -21.52
C SER A 144 -2.37 -5.68 -20.18
N TYR A 145 -1.30 -4.87 -20.20
CA TYR A 145 -0.84 -4.11 -19.02
C TYR A 145 -1.90 -3.15 -18.47
N PRO A 146 -2.58 -2.32 -19.30
CA PRO A 146 -3.66 -1.46 -18.80
C PRO A 146 -4.78 -2.24 -18.10
N ALA A 147 -5.16 -3.43 -18.59
CA ALA A 147 -6.16 -4.27 -17.94
C ALA A 147 -5.72 -4.70 -16.53
N LEU A 148 -4.45 -5.07 -16.35
CA LEU A 148 -3.88 -5.36 -15.03
C LEU A 148 -3.99 -4.16 -14.10
N PHE A 149 -3.65 -2.95 -14.57
CA PHE A 149 -3.70 -1.74 -13.75
C PHE A 149 -5.14 -1.39 -13.36
N ILE A 150 -6.10 -1.53 -14.28
CA ILE A 150 -7.53 -1.32 -14.00
C ILE A 150 -8.05 -2.30 -12.94
N VAL A 151 -7.70 -3.59 -13.04
CA VAL A 151 -8.05 -4.61 -12.02
C VAL A 151 -7.43 -4.23 -10.67
N THR A 152 -6.17 -3.81 -10.66
CA THR A 152 -5.48 -3.39 -9.44
C THR A 152 -6.16 -2.18 -8.80
N ILE A 153 -6.53 -1.16 -9.59
CA ILE A 153 -7.28 0.01 -9.14
C ILE A 153 -8.62 -0.41 -8.54
N ALA A 154 -9.38 -1.28 -9.21
CA ALA A 154 -10.67 -1.76 -8.72
C ALA A 154 -10.54 -2.46 -7.37
N LEU A 155 -9.58 -3.36 -7.20
CA LEU A 155 -9.32 -4.06 -5.94
C LEU A 155 -8.90 -3.09 -4.82
N GLN A 156 -8.07 -2.10 -5.14
CA GLN A 156 -7.66 -1.08 -4.17
C GLN A 156 -8.84 -0.17 -3.76
N LEU A 157 -9.70 0.21 -4.70
CA LEU A 157 -10.92 0.99 -4.40
C LEU A 157 -11.88 0.21 -3.51
N VAL A 158 -12.08 -1.08 -3.76
CA VAL A 158 -12.87 -1.94 -2.87
C VAL A 158 -12.23 -2.00 -1.48
N GLY A 159 -10.90 -2.18 -1.40
CA GLY A 159 -10.16 -2.16 -0.14
C GLY A 159 -10.29 -0.83 0.60
N LEU A 160 -10.24 0.28 -0.12
CA LEU A 160 -10.41 1.64 0.42
C LEU A 160 -11.83 1.85 0.95
N LEU A 161 -12.86 1.44 0.21
CA LEU A 161 -14.26 1.51 0.65
C LEU A 161 -14.50 0.73 1.92
N ILE A 162 -13.98 -0.51 2.01
CA ILE A 162 -14.06 -1.34 3.22
C ILE A 162 -13.37 -0.65 4.39
N LEU A 163 -12.17 -0.10 4.16
CA LEU A 163 -11.40 0.59 5.19
C LEU A 163 -12.12 1.82 5.73
N VAL A 164 -12.70 2.62 4.83
CA VAL A 164 -13.42 3.85 5.20
C VAL A 164 -14.73 3.54 5.91
N ARG A 165 -15.46 2.50 5.49
CA ARG A 165 -16.83 2.26 5.99
C ARG A 165 -16.88 1.36 7.24
N TRP A 166 -15.97 0.40 7.36
CA TRP A 166 -16.08 -0.66 8.37
C TRP A 166 -14.91 -0.76 9.35
N VAL A 167 -13.79 -0.10 9.10
CA VAL A 167 -12.64 -0.18 10.02
C VAL A 167 -12.62 1.06 10.92
N PRO A 168 -12.95 0.94 12.23
CA PRO A 168 -12.86 2.04 13.18
C PRO A 168 -11.40 2.37 13.51
N GLU A 169 -11.14 3.59 14.01
CA GLU A 169 -9.83 3.97 14.55
C GLU A 169 -9.57 3.25 15.87
N PRO A 170 -8.51 2.43 15.99
CA PRO A 170 -8.26 1.64 17.21
C PRO A 170 -8.04 2.48 18.46
N ARG A 171 -7.34 3.61 18.35
CA ARG A 171 -7.01 4.50 19.47
C ARG A 171 -8.24 5.02 20.24
N ARG A 172 -9.39 5.19 19.61
CA ARG A 172 -10.63 5.64 20.27
C ARG A 172 -11.17 4.62 21.26
N ARG A 173 -10.97 3.33 21.02
CA ARG A 173 -11.44 2.27 21.94
C ARG A 173 -10.70 2.25 23.26
N HIS A 174 -9.39 2.52 23.28
CA HIS A 174 -8.60 2.54 24.52
C HIS A 174 -8.94 3.74 25.42
N MET A 175 -9.34 4.89 24.84
CA MET A 175 -9.76 6.05 25.66
C MET A 175 -11.13 5.81 26.35
N ASP A 176 -12.05 5.10 25.70
CA ASP A 176 -13.38 4.82 26.27
C ASP A 176 -13.32 3.77 27.38
N THR A 177 -12.50 2.73 27.22
CA THR A 177 -12.32 1.70 28.28
C THR A 177 -11.57 2.24 29.48
N GLY A 178 -10.62 3.15 29.32
CA GLY A 178 -9.94 3.84 30.43
C GLY A 178 -10.87 4.77 31.23
N ARG A 179 -11.83 5.41 30.56
CA ARG A 179 -12.81 6.30 31.21
C ARG A 179 -13.85 5.56 32.05
N THR A 180 -14.24 4.36 31.63
CA THR A 180 -15.19 3.53 32.40
C THR A 180 -14.54 2.92 33.64
N ARG A 181 -13.25 2.57 33.58
CA ARG A 181 -12.53 1.97 34.73
C ARG A 181 -12.30 2.99 35.88
N ASN A 182 -12.11 4.27 35.57
CA ASN A 182 -11.95 5.33 36.59
C ASN A 182 -13.26 5.85 37.19
N ARG A 183 -14.43 5.32 36.81
CA ARG A 183 -15.73 5.70 37.40
C ARG A 183 -16.17 4.74 38.52
N PHE A 184 -15.43 3.66 38.78
CA PHE A 184 -15.76 2.65 39.75
C PHE A 184 -14.66 2.49 40.86
N THR A 185 -13.69 3.38 40.87
CA THR A 185 -12.74 3.58 42.00
C THR A 185 -12.96 4.92 42.64
#